data_b27df8c2c8aca4f29951bb7d943e64e4
#
_entry.id   b27df8c2c8aca4f29951bb7d943e64e4
#
_cell.length_a   1.000
_cell.length_b   1.000
_cell.length_c   1.000
_cell.angle_alpha   90.00
_cell.angle_beta   90.00
_cell.angle_gamma   90.00
#
_symmetry.space_group_name_H-M   'P 1'
#
loop_
_entity.id
_entity.type
_entity.pdbx_description
1 polymer ?
#
loop_
_entity_poly.entity_id
_entity_poly.type
_entity_poly.pdbx_seq_one_letter_code
_entity_poly.pdbx_strand_id
1 'polypeptide(L)'
;MSSSKMISYNTTDKRNNIMHRPRIQRMLGGGIIERVGLGILSRVQMVIMRGHKMSADMSLLNRVRWQRSSLLTGDENFNILSFARGFAHREGSFIEIGTYKGCSAKLICEVKGDKKFYVCDTFEGLPESDPEDKSVHRVKQYACSLESVSDYLNDYPNVTFVKGFFPLSAQGVIPEDEKFAFAHIDVDLYEGTLQGIEYLYPRMISGGVIISHDFSILAGVRQAVYEFMEKHPEASMIELPTTQCMIIKP
;
A
#
# COMPACT_ATOMS: atom_id res chain seq x y z
N MET A 1 11.79 -28.17 25.39
CA MET A 1 11.50 -28.10 23.94
C MET A 1 9.99 -27.84 23.80
N SER A 2 9.60 -26.58 23.74
CA SER A 2 8.20 -26.17 23.56
C SER A 2 7.91 -26.18 22.06
N SER A 3 7.06 -27.12 21.62
CA SER A 3 6.50 -27.13 20.28
C SER A 3 5.57 -25.92 20.15
N SER A 4 6.06 -24.81 19.60
CA SER A 4 5.18 -23.72 19.19
C SER A 4 4.28 -24.26 18.09
N LYS A 5 2.99 -24.42 18.38
CA LYS A 5 1.98 -24.65 17.34
C LYS A 5 2.05 -23.48 16.39
N MET A 6 2.64 -23.68 15.20
CA MET A 6 2.52 -22.76 14.08
C MET A 6 1.03 -22.51 13.86
N ILE A 7 0.61 -21.26 13.97
CA ILE A 7 -0.72 -20.84 13.55
C ILE A 7 -0.71 -20.99 12.03
N SER A 8 -1.29 -22.08 11.51
CA SER A 8 -1.51 -22.19 10.07
C SER A 8 -2.53 -21.12 9.69
N TYR A 9 -2.10 -20.12 8.94
CA TYR A 9 -3.02 -19.20 8.31
C TYR A 9 -3.89 -20.01 7.36
N ASN A 10 -5.15 -20.20 7.74
CA ASN A 10 -6.06 -21.09 7.03
C ASN A 10 -6.46 -20.45 5.70
N THR A 11 -5.70 -20.72 4.66
CA THR A 11 -5.95 -20.27 3.28
C THR A 11 -7.30 -20.82 2.74
N THR A 12 -7.95 -21.73 3.46
CA THR A 12 -9.21 -22.36 3.04
C THR A 12 -10.48 -21.61 3.46
N ASP A 13 -10.39 -20.47 4.17
CA ASP A 13 -11.58 -19.67 4.53
C ASP A 13 -12.12 -18.85 3.33
N LYS A 14 -12.08 -19.46 2.15
CA LYS A 14 -12.67 -18.90 0.91
C LYS A 14 -14.19 -18.75 0.99
N ARG A 15 -14.85 -19.36 1.98
CA ARG A 15 -16.33 -19.53 1.96
C ARG A 15 -17.11 -18.38 2.59
N ASN A 16 -16.52 -17.59 3.46
CA ASN A 16 -17.25 -16.62 4.27
C ASN A 16 -16.94 -15.15 3.99
N ASN A 17 -15.90 -14.83 3.21
CA ASN A 17 -15.66 -13.45 2.87
C ASN A 17 -16.56 -12.99 1.72
N ILE A 18 -17.61 -12.24 2.09
CA ILE A 18 -18.59 -11.67 1.13
C ILE A 18 -17.89 -10.83 0.06
N MET A 19 -16.81 -10.15 0.42
CA MET A 19 -16.04 -9.29 -0.49
C MET A 19 -15.36 -10.09 -1.61
N HIS A 20 -15.05 -11.37 -1.42
CA HIS A 20 -14.47 -12.23 -2.46
C HIS A 20 -15.50 -12.85 -3.41
N ARG A 21 -16.79 -12.52 -3.27
CA ARG A 21 -17.82 -13.00 -4.21
C ARG A 21 -17.65 -12.31 -5.56
N PRO A 22 -17.68 -13.04 -6.71
CA PRO A 22 -17.43 -12.46 -8.04
C PRO A 22 -18.29 -11.26 -8.40
N ARG A 23 -19.53 -11.20 -7.91
CA ARG A 23 -20.43 -10.06 -8.14
C ARG A 23 -19.97 -8.82 -7.38
N ILE A 24 -19.50 -8.99 -6.16
CA ILE A 24 -19.02 -7.89 -5.32
C ILE A 24 -17.67 -7.41 -5.83
N GLN A 25 -16.77 -8.33 -6.18
CA GLN A 25 -15.49 -8.02 -6.80
C GLN A 25 -15.65 -7.17 -8.08
N ARG A 26 -16.64 -7.49 -8.94
CA ARG A 26 -16.94 -6.66 -10.13
C ARG A 26 -17.44 -5.26 -9.77
N MET A 27 -18.11 -5.08 -8.65
CA MET A 27 -18.55 -3.75 -8.17
C MET A 27 -17.38 -2.95 -7.59
N LEU A 28 -16.37 -3.63 -7.03
CA LEU A 28 -15.17 -3.04 -6.44
C LEU A 28 -14.03 -2.84 -7.45
N GLY A 29 -14.21 -3.23 -8.71
CA GLY A 29 -13.18 -3.17 -9.74
C GLY A 29 -12.95 -1.77 -10.35
N GLY A 30 -12.98 -0.69 -9.57
CA GLY A 30 -12.64 0.68 -10.01
C GLY A 30 -13.75 1.41 -10.77
N GLY A 31 -15.00 0.93 -10.70
CA GLY A 31 -16.16 1.55 -11.34
C GLY A 31 -16.62 2.85 -10.66
N ILE A 32 -17.58 3.55 -11.30
CA ILE A 32 -18.18 4.79 -10.77
C ILE A 32 -18.84 4.53 -9.40
N ILE A 33 -19.48 3.37 -9.23
CA ILE A 33 -20.19 3.00 -7.98
C ILE A 33 -19.19 2.90 -6.83
N GLU A 34 -18.06 2.25 -7.06
CA GLU A 34 -16.99 2.15 -6.07
C GLU A 34 -16.44 3.52 -5.69
N ARG A 35 -16.07 4.34 -6.68
CA ARG A 35 -15.53 5.69 -6.44
C ARG A 35 -16.48 6.57 -5.63
N VAL A 36 -17.78 6.50 -5.92
CA VAL A 36 -18.81 7.23 -5.17
C VAL A 36 -18.94 6.65 -3.76
N GLY A 37 -18.98 5.32 -3.63
CA GLY A 37 -19.06 4.62 -2.33
C GLY A 37 -17.86 4.94 -1.44
N LEU A 38 -16.64 4.82 -1.96
CA LEU A 38 -15.40 5.19 -1.25
C LEU A 38 -15.39 6.67 -0.88
N GLY A 39 -15.88 7.54 -1.76
CA GLY A 39 -15.99 8.96 -1.49
C GLY A 39 -16.93 9.27 -0.32
N ILE A 40 -18.07 8.61 -0.23
CA ILE A 40 -19.04 8.74 0.87
C ILE A 40 -18.46 8.17 2.16
N LEU A 41 -17.98 6.91 2.12
CA LEU A 41 -17.35 6.24 3.27
C LEU A 41 -16.24 7.09 3.86
N SER A 42 -15.36 7.56 3.03
CA SER A 42 -14.23 8.37 3.44
C SER A 42 -14.65 9.70 4.10
N ARG A 43 -15.74 10.33 3.63
CA ARG A 43 -16.27 11.54 4.28
C ARG A 43 -16.83 11.23 5.68
N VAL A 44 -17.54 10.12 5.82
CA VAL A 44 -18.06 9.67 7.14
C VAL A 44 -16.91 9.40 8.09
N GLN A 45 -15.90 8.64 7.67
CA GLN A 45 -14.70 8.36 8.46
C GLN A 45 -13.98 9.66 8.87
N MET A 46 -13.80 10.60 7.95
CA MET A 46 -13.18 11.90 8.25
C MET A 46 -13.95 12.71 9.28
N VAL A 47 -15.30 12.65 9.26
CA VAL A 47 -16.14 13.31 10.30
C VAL A 47 -15.93 12.65 11.67
N ILE A 48 -15.94 11.31 11.71
CA ILE A 48 -15.72 10.55 12.96
C ILE A 48 -14.31 10.84 13.51
N MET A 49 -13.29 10.76 12.67
CA MET A 49 -11.89 10.99 13.08
C MET A 49 -11.65 12.40 13.62
N ARG A 50 -12.34 13.42 13.10
CA ARG A 50 -12.25 14.80 13.64
C ARG A 50 -12.61 14.90 15.12
N GLY A 51 -13.42 13.99 15.64
CA GLY A 51 -13.80 13.97 17.05
C GLY A 51 -12.68 13.50 18.00
N HIS A 52 -11.62 12.84 17.48
CA HIS A 52 -10.61 12.20 18.34
C HIS A 52 -9.18 12.18 17.77
N LYS A 53 -8.96 12.65 16.54
CA LYS A 53 -7.63 12.78 15.93
C LYS A 53 -7.15 14.22 15.96
N MET A 54 -5.85 14.43 15.81
CA MET A 54 -5.24 15.76 15.79
C MET A 54 -5.79 16.59 14.62
N SER A 55 -6.14 17.83 14.88
CA SER A 55 -6.70 18.74 13.88
C SER A 55 -5.75 18.99 12.70
N ALA A 56 -4.43 19.00 12.96
CA ALA A 56 -3.42 19.13 11.92
C ALA A 56 -3.46 17.97 10.92
N ASP A 57 -3.61 16.73 11.41
CA ASP A 57 -3.72 15.53 10.57
C ASP A 57 -5.00 15.57 9.72
N MET A 58 -6.11 15.94 10.35
CA MET A 58 -7.38 16.06 9.65
C MET A 58 -7.35 17.12 8.56
N SER A 59 -6.66 18.24 8.82
CA SER A 59 -6.47 19.30 7.84
C SER A 59 -5.58 18.85 6.68
N LEU A 60 -4.51 18.12 6.96
CA LEU A 60 -3.63 17.55 5.94
C LEU A 60 -4.37 16.53 5.05
N LEU A 61 -5.05 15.57 5.66
CA LEU A 61 -5.83 14.57 4.91
C LEU A 61 -6.89 15.22 4.03
N ASN A 62 -7.60 16.23 4.54
CA ASN A 62 -8.57 16.98 3.73
C ASN A 62 -7.88 17.70 2.57
N ARG A 63 -6.76 18.40 2.81
CA ARG A 63 -6.02 19.13 1.78
C ARG A 63 -5.62 18.20 0.63
N VAL A 64 -5.00 17.05 0.93
CA VAL A 64 -4.58 16.07 -0.08
C VAL A 64 -5.78 15.57 -0.89
N ARG A 65 -6.89 15.24 -0.23
CA ARG A 65 -8.11 14.76 -0.89
C ARG A 65 -8.81 15.82 -1.74
N TRP A 66 -8.68 17.10 -1.41
CA TRP A 66 -9.18 18.18 -2.25
C TRP A 66 -8.30 18.45 -3.46
N GLN A 67 -7.00 18.27 -3.33
CA GLN A 67 -6.04 18.45 -4.42
C GLN A 67 -6.18 17.37 -5.49
N ARG A 68 -6.36 16.11 -5.05
CA ARG A 68 -6.48 14.95 -5.94
C ARG A 68 -7.44 13.91 -5.38
N SER A 69 -8.13 13.19 -6.26
CA SER A 69 -8.98 12.08 -5.84
C SER A 69 -8.11 10.90 -5.39
N SER A 70 -8.21 10.52 -4.13
CA SER A 70 -7.64 9.29 -3.59
C SER A 70 -8.63 8.15 -3.72
N LEU A 71 -8.14 6.94 -3.98
CA LEU A 71 -8.92 5.69 -3.92
C LEU A 71 -8.90 5.08 -2.51
N LEU A 72 -7.94 5.49 -1.68
CA LEU A 72 -7.89 5.09 -0.28
C LEU A 72 -8.97 5.82 0.52
N THR A 73 -9.55 5.12 1.47
CA THR A 73 -10.50 5.68 2.44
C THR A 73 -9.82 6.65 3.41
N GLY A 74 -10.60 7.34 4.24
CA GLY A 74 -10.08 8.25 5.26
C GLY A 74 -9.18 7.55 6.27
N ASP A 75 -9.60 6.37 6.76
CA ASP A 75 -8.87 5.58 7.75
C ASP A 75 -7.59 5.00 7.16
N GLU A 76 -7.60 4.53 5.91
CA GLU A 76 -6.41 4.01 5.22
C GLU A 76 -5.35 5.10 5.00
N ASN A 77 -5.77 6.27 4.53
CA ASN A 77 -4.88 7.42 4.41
C ASN A 77 -4.31 7.84 5.78
N PHE A 78 -5.12 7.79 6.85
CA PHE A 78 -4.64 8.08 8.20
C PHE A 78 -3.62 7.06 8.67
N ASN A 79 -3.81 5.76 8.38
CA ASN A 79 -2.83 4.73 8.69
C ASN A 79 -1.49 5.02 8.03
N ILE A 80 -1.47 5.31 6.72
CA ILE A 80 -0.24 5.62 5.99
C ILE A 80 0.47 6.83 6.60
N LEU A 81 -0.26 7.93 6.84
CA LEU A 81 0.27 9.13 7.49
C LEU A 81 0.87 8.81 8.87
N SER A 82 0.13 8.06 9.69
CA SER A 82 0.50 7.72 11.06
C SER A 82 1.74 6.83 11.11
N PHE A 83 1.78 5.79 10.29
CA PHE A 83 2.94 4.88 10.22
C PHE A 83 4.16 5.60 9.65
N ALA A 84 4.05 6.31 8.53
CA ALA A 84 5.19 7.05 7.96
C ALA A 84 5.77 8.03 8.98
N ARG A 85 4.93 8.77 9.71
CA ARG A 85 5.38 9.65 10.81
C ARG A 85 6.07 8.89 11.92
N GLY A 86 5.50 7.75 12.34
CA GLY A 86 6.08 6.93 13.41
C GLY A 86 7.46 6.39 13.07
N PHE A 87 7.76 6.19 11.78
CA PHE A 87 9.05 5.70 11.28
C PHE A 87 10.00 6.80 10.81
N ALA A 88 9.59 8.07 10.78
CA ALA A 88 10.42 9.17 10.30
C ALA A 88 11.72 9.37 11.09
N HIS A 89 11.76 8.98 12.36
CA HIS A 89 12.95 9.07 13.22
C HIS A 89 13.86 7.83 13.15
N ARG A 90 13.41 6.72 12.51
CA ARG A 90 14.19 5.49 12.39
C ARG A 90 15.21 5.63 11.24
N GLU A 91 16.33 4.93 11.33
CA GLU A 91 17.25 4.83 10.18
C GLU A 91 16.56 4.12 8.99
N GLY A 92 17.10 4.30 7.77
CA GLY A 92 16.54 3.72 6.56
C GLY A 92 15.62 4.67 5.79
N SER A 93 15.46 4.35 4.52
CA SER A 93 14.64 5.08 3.55
C SER A 93 13.18 4.65 3.61
N PHE A 94 12.34 5.38 2.89
CA PHE A 94 10.94 5.02 2.66
C PHE A 94 10.74 4.60 1.21
N ILE A 95 9.73 3.78 0.97
CA ILE A 95 9.35 3.35 -0.38
C ILE A 95 7.85 3.15 -0.49
N GLU A 96 7.30 3.51 -1.65
CA GLU A 96 5.93 3.18 -2.05
C GLU A 96 5.97 2.48 -3.41
N ILE A 97 5.23 1.38 -3.52
CA ILE A 97 5.05 0.61 -4.76
C ILE A 97 3.57 0.66 -5.12
N GLY A 98 3.26 1.34 -6.24
CA GLY A 98 1.90 1.73 -6.60
C GLY A 98 1.49 3.06 -5.95
N THR A 99 1.52 4.13 -6.73
CA THR A 99 1.22 5.48 -6.21
C THR A 99 0.02 6.13 -6.89
N TYR A 100 -0.40 5.63 -8.05
CA TYR A 100 -1.48 6.20 -8.86
C TYR A 100 -1.33 7.73 -9.03
N LYS A 101 -2.16 8.52 -8.35
CA LYS A 101 -2.14 10.00 -8.42
C LYS A 101 -1.24 10.65 -7.37
N GLY A 102 -0.51 9.87 -6.58
CA GLY A 102 0.44 10.39 -5.58
C GLY A 102 -0.18 10.89 -4.29
N CYS A 103 -1.44 10.54 -3.97
CA CYS A 103 -2.07 11.01 -2.74
C CYS A 103 -1.41 10.44 -1.48
N SER A 104 -1.18 9.13 -1.43
CA SER A 104 -0.45 8.44 -0.37
C SER A 104 1.01 8.89 -0.31
N ALA A 105 1.67 8.98 -1.47
CA ALA A 105 3.03 9.51 -1.56
C ALA A 105 3.14 10.91 -0.95
N LYS A 106 2.17 11.81 -1.20
CA LYS A 106 2.18 13.14 -0.61
C LYS A 106 2.02 13.12 0.90
N LEU A 107 1.17 12.25 1.45
CA LEU A 107 1.04 12.07 2.90
C LEU A 107 2.35 11.60 3.52
N ILE A 108 3.06 10.67 2.85
CA ILE A 108 4.39 10.22 3.27
C ILE A 108 5.39 11.38 3.23
N CYS A 109 5.41 12.15 2.15
CA CYS A 109 6.29 13.31 1.99
C CYS A 109 6.10 14.38 3.08
N GLU A 110 4.88 14.63 3.52
CA GLU A 110 4.56 15.61 4.57
C GLU A 110 5.16 15.26 5.95
N VAL A 111 5.54 14.00 6.16
CA VAL A 111 6.02 13.53 7.47
C VAL A 111 7.40 12.85 7.44
N LYS A 112 7.93 12.52 6.26
CA LYS A 112 9.21 11.80 6.14
C LYS A 112 10.44 12.62 6.53
N GLY A 113 10.32 13.96 6.60
CA GLY A 113 11.47 14.85 6.77
C GLY A 113 12.46 14.73 5.61
N ASP A 114 13.75 14.65 5.91
CA ASP A 114 14.84 14.56 4.92
C ASP A 114 15.13 13.15 4.42
N LYS A 115 14.30 12.15 4.80
CA LYS A 115 14.49 10.78 4.34
C LYS A 115 14.39 10.65 2.83
N LYS A 116 15.23 9.78 2.27
CA LYS A 116 15.04 9.32 0.88
C LYS A 116 13.69 8.61 0.78
N PHE A 117 12.98 8.88 -0.28
CA PHE A 117 11.72 8.26 -0.57
C PHE A 117 11.66 7.83 -2.03
N TYR A 118 11.47 6.54 -2.26
CA TYR A 118 11.33 5.96 -3.58
C TYR A 118 9.85 5.77 -3.90
N VAL A 119 9.42 6.35 -5.02
CA VAL A 119 8.04 6.27 -5.54
C VAL A 119 8.07 5.43 -6.80
N CYS A 120 7.63 4.18 -6.67
CA CYS A 120 7.68 3.18 -7.73
C CYS A 120 6.28 2.97 -8.32
N ASP A 121 6.13 3.14 -9.63
CA ASP A 121 4.88 2.88 -10.34
C ASP A 121 5.19 2.62 -11.82
N THR A 122 4.31 1.94 -12.52
CA THR A 122 4.39 1.87 -13.98
C THR A 122 4.16 3.22 -14.62
N PHE A 123 3.37 4.09 -13.97
CA PHE A 123 2.84 5.36 -14.48
C PHE A 123 2.02 5.19 -15.77
N GLU A 124 1.67 3.97 -16.08
CA GLU A 124 0.88 3.54 -17.24
C GLU A 124 -0.38 2.77 -16.83
N GLY A 125 -0.56 2.59 -15.49
CA GLY A 125 -1.63 1.81 -14.87
C GLY A 125 -1.29 0.33 -14.74
N LEU A 126 -2.29 -0.46 -14.34
CA LEU A 126 -2.10 -1.88 -14.07
C LEU A 126 -1.65 -2.63 -15.32
N PRO A 127 -0.64 -3.52 -15.21
CA PRO A 127 -0.21 -4.39 -16.29
C PRO A 127 -1.28 -5.45 -16.63
N GLU A 128 -1.00 -6.24 -17.63
CA GLU A 128 -1.77 -7.46 -17.89
C GLU A 128 -1.57 -8.42 -16.72
N SER A 129 -2.66 -8.83 -16.08
CA SER A 129 -2.61 -9.77 -14.96
C SER A 129 -2.61 -11.20 -15.46
N ASP A 130 -1.98 -12.10 -14.71
CA ASP A 130 -2.12 -13.53 -14.94
C ASP A 130 -3.61 -13.93 -14.86
N PRO A 131 -4.12 -14.77 -15.78
CA PRO A 131 -5.49 -15.31 -15.71
C PRO A 131 -5.81 -15.99 -14.36
N GLU A 132 -4.79 -16.53 -13.67
CA GLU A 132 -4.93 -17.13 -12.33
C GLU A 132 -5.17 -16.10 -11.24
N ASP A 133 -4.76 -14.86 -11.40
CA ASP A 133 -4.91 -13.79 -10.42
C ASP A 133 -6.39 -13.44 -10.14
N LYS A 134 -7.30 -13.86 -11.04
CA LYS A 134 -8.74 -13.57 -10.94
C LYS A 134 -9.04 -12.10 -10.71
N SER A 135 -8.12 -11.24 -11.11
CA SER A 135 -8.26 -9.80 -10.96
C SER A 135 -9.51 -9.30 -11.69
N VAL A 136 -10.24 -8.42 -11.07
CA VAL A 136 -11.40 -7.74 -11.67
C VAL A 136 -11.00 -6.42 -12.31
N HIS A 137 -9.75 -6.04 -12.16
CA HIS A 137 -9.19 -4.81 -12.72
C HIS A 137 -8.89 -4.95 -14.21
N ARG A 138 -8.88 -3.82 -14.89
CA ARG A 138 -8.59 -3.75 -16.33
C ARG A 138 -7.15 -3.33 -16.55
N VAL A 139 -6.54 -3.83 -17.61
CA VAL A 139 -5.24 -3.34 -18.07
C VAL A 139 -5.30 -1.82 -18.25
N LYS A 140 -4.23 -1.13 -17.83
CA LYS A 140 -4.10 0.33 -17.79
C LYS A 140 -5.09 1.05 -16.86
N GLN A 141 -5.82 0.33 -16.01
CA GLN A 141 -6.58 0.96 -14.95
C GLN A 141 -5.62 1.67 -14.00
N TYR A 142 -6.06 2.77 -13.42
CA TYR A 142 -5.26 3.60 -12.49
C TYR A 142 -4.01 4.24 -13.12
N ALA A 143 -4.00 4.46 -14.43
CA ALA A 143 -2.90 5.21 -15.08
C ALA A 143 -2.85 6.66 -14.60
N CYS A 144 -1.63 7.12 -14.31
CA CYS A 144 -1.33 8.53 -14.05
C CYS A 144 0.12 8.79 -14.48
N SER A 145 0.37 9.81 -15.32
CA SER A 145 1.71 10.01 -15.86
C SER A 145 2.73 10.38 -14.78
N LEU A 146 3.98 10.01 -15.02
CA LEU A 146 5.12 10.35 -14.15
C LEU A 146 5.21 11.86 -13.95
N GLU A 147 5.07 12.66 -15.02
CA GLU A 147 5.12 14.12 -14.94
C GLU A 147 4.06 14.66 -13.97
N SER A 148 2.83 14.14 -14.07
CA SER A 148 1.76 14.57 -13.16
C SER A 148 2.06 14.28 -11.70
N VAL A 149 2.66 13.13 -11.39
CA VAL A 149 2.99 12.77 -10.01
C VAL A 149 4.23 13.52 -9.53
N SER A 150 5.26 13.65 -10.37
CA SER A 150 6.47 14.41 -10.03
C SER A 150 6.18 15.89 -9.79
N ASP A 151 5.33 16.51 -10.60
CA ASP A 151 4.90 17.91 -10.38
C ASP A 151 4.12 18.06 -9.06
N TYR A 152 3.34 17.05 -8.69
CA TYR A 152 2.59 17.08 -7.43
C TYR A 152 3.47 16.95 -6.19
N LEU A 153 4.64 16.34 -6.32
CA LEU A 153 5.60 16.11 -5.25
C LEU A 153 6.87 16.97 -5.36
N ASN A 154 6.93 17.93 -6.28
CA ASN A 154 8.13 18.71 -6.59
C ASN A 154 8.67 19.55 -5.42
N ASP A 155 7.80 19.92 -4.47
CA ASP A 155 8.17 20.71 -3.30
C ASP A 155 8.92 19.90 -2.22
N TYR A 156 8.97 18.55 -2.36
CA TYR A 156 9.57 17.68 -1.35
C TYR A 156 10.97 17.22 -1.77
N PRO A 157 11.99 17.39 -0.90
CA PRO A 157 13.34 16.93 -1.20
C PRO A 157 13.45 15.40 -1.14
N ASN A 158 14.49 14.86 -1.75
CA ASN A 158 14.89 13.45 -1.63
C ASN A 158 13.79 12.45 -2.06
N VAL A 159 13.00 12.79 -3.08
CA VAL A 159 12.04 11.89 -3.73
C VAL A 159 12.65 11.40 -5.04
N THR A 160 12.74 10.09 -5.20
CA THR A 160 13.21 9.41 -6.42
C THR A 160 12.07 8.63 -7.04
N PHE A 161 11.75 8.92 -8.30
CA PHE A 161 10.73 8.21 -9.05
C PHE A 161 11.35 7.02 -9.79
N VAL A 162 10.72 5.86 -9.69
CA VAL A 162 11.15 4.61 -10.32
C VAL A 162 10.03 4.16 -11.25
N LYS A 163 10.18 4.47 -12.56
CA LYS A 163 9.18 4.14 -13.58
C LYS A 163 9.37 2.72 -14.09
N GLY A 164 8.34 1.92 -14.04
CA GLY A 164 8.27 0.58 -14.63
C GLY A 164 7.72 -0.46 -13.67
N PHE A 165 7.74 -1.70 -14.10
CA PHE A 165 7.27 -2.83 -13.30
C PHE A 165 8.29 -3.17 -12.19
N PHE A 166 7.83 -3.06 -10.95
CA PHE A 166 8.66 -3.37 -9.77
C PHE A 166 8.68 -4.89 -9.52
N PRO A 167 9.83 -5.50 -9.15
CA PRO A 167 11.10 -4.88 -8.77
C PRO A 167 12.10 -4.67 -9.92
N LEU A 168 11.80 -5.07 -11.14
CA LEU A 168 12.74 -4.95 -12.26
C LEU A 168 13.16 -3.50 -12.51
N SER A 169 12.24 -2.56 -12.40
CA SER A 169 12.51 -1.13 -12.57
C SER A 169 13.41 -0.52 -11.48
N ALA A 170 13.57 -1.19 -10.34
CA ALA A 170 14.44 -0.75 -9.26
C ALA A 170 15.93 -0.98 -9.55
N GLN A 171 16.27 -1.87 -10.48
CA GLN A 171 17.65 -2.21 -10.81
C GLN A 171 18.42 -0.98 -11.32
N GLY A 172 19.58 -0.73 -10.72
CA GLY A 172 20.41 0.43 -11.05
C GLY A 172 19.89 1.79 -10.57
N VAL A 173 18.66 1.86 -10.00
CA VAL A 173 18.08 3.08 -9.42
C VAL A 173 18.11 3.05 -7.90
N ILE A 174 17.67 1.94 -7.30
CA ILE A 174 17.72 1.73 -5.85
C ILE A 174 19.01 0.94 -5.54
N PRO A 175 19.92 1.47 -4.70
CA PRO A 175 21.12 0.75 -4.30
C PRO A 175 20.82 -0.64 -3.72
N GLU A 176 21.68 -1.62 -4.00
CA GLU A 176 21.45 -3.00 -3.53
C GLU A 176 21.48 -3.11 -2.00
N ASP A 177 22.27 -2.27 -1.35
CA ASP A 177 22.41 -2.17 0.10
C ASP A 177 21.41 -1.21 0.78
N GLU A 178 20.54 -0.56 0.01
CA GLU A 178 19.54 0.36 0.56
C GLU A 178 18.65 -0.37 1.58
N LYS A 179 18.45 0.26 2.74
CA LYS A 179 17.61 -0.25 3.81
C LYS A 179 16.37 0.63 3.98
N PHE A 180 15.26 -0.01 4.29
CA PHE A 180 13.97 0.65 4.45
C PHE A 180 13.44 0.55 5.86
N ALA A 181 12.91 1.66 6.37
CA ALA A 181 12.21 1.70 7.65
C ALA A 181 10.70 1.52 7.47
N PHE A 182 10.16 2.07 6.38
CA PHE A 182 8.74 2.05 6.07
C PHE A 182 8.54 1.78 4.57
N ALA A 183 7.60 0.89 4.28
CA ALA A 183 7.18 0.59 2.93
C ALA A 183 5.65 0.53 2.83
N HIS A 184 5.10 1.01 1.71
CA HIS A 184 3.70 0.89 1.34
C HIS A 184 3.60 0.18 -0.01
N ILE A 185 2.77 -0.87 -0.11
CA ILE A 185 2.50 -1.62 -1.34
C ILE A 185 1.02 -1.54 -1.66
N ASP A 186 0.70 -1.03 -2.85
CA ASP A 186 -0.67 -0.83 -3.34
C ASP A 186 -0.72 -1.06 -4.87
N VAL A 187 -0.66 -2.33 -5.27
CA VAL A 187 -0.51 -2.77 -6.67
C VAL A 187 -1.62 -3.69 -7.17
N ASP A 188 -2.62 -3.97 -6.35
CA ASP A 188 -3.86 -4.71 -6.65
C ASP A 188 -3.68 -6.19 -7.09
N LEU A 189 -2.50 -6.60 -7.54
CA LEU A 189 -2.24 -7.89 -8.18
C LEU A 189 -1.41 -8.81 -7.29
N TYR A 190 -1.65 -10.12 -7.40
CA TYR A 190 -0.92 -11.15 -6.65
C TYR A 190 0.59 -11.07 -6.88
N GLU A 191 1.00 -11.11 -8.16
CA GLU A 191 2.42 -11.16 -8.52
C GLU A 191 3.17 -9.90 -8.06
N GLY A 192 2.61 -8.71 -8.33
CA GLY A 192 3.20 -7.45 -7.91
C GLY A 192 3.33 -7.32 -6.39
N THR A 193 2.33 -7.81 -5.64
CA THR A 193 2.37 -7.83 -4.18
C THR A 193 3.42 -8.78 -3.66
N LEU A 194 3.46 -10.02 -4.16
CA LEU A 194 4.42 -11.03 -3.70
C LEU A 194 5.87 -10.59 -4.00
N GLN A 195 6.14 -10.20 -5.23
CA GLN A 195 7.47 -9.73 -5.64
C GLN A 195 7.89 -8.46 -4.89
N GLY A 196 6.94 -7.55 -4.63
CA GLY A 196 7.16 -6.36 -3.81
C GLY A 196 7.60 -6.71 -2.39
N ILE A 197 6.89 -7.61 -1.72
CA ILE A 197 7.22 -8.04 -0.36
C ILE A 197 8.56 -8.80 -0.35
N GLU A 198 8.78 -9.74 -1.27
CA GLU A 198 10.03 -10.53 -1.37
C GLU A 198 11.26 -9.65 -1.64
N TYR A 199 11.12 -8.59 -2.43
CA TYR A 199 12.19 -7.62 -2.64
C TYR A 199 12.47 -6.77 -1.39
N LEU A 200 11.42 -6.29 -0.72
CA LEU A 200 11.54 -5.34 0.39
C LEU A 200 11.96 -6.00 1.70
N TYR A 201 11.38 -7.16 2.02
CA TYR A 201 11.56 -7.77 3.35
C TYR A 201 13.03 -7.98 3.75
N PRO A 202 13.93 -8.53 2.93
CA PRO A 202 15.36 -8.66 3.29
C PRO A 202 16.04 -7.29 3.45
N ARG A 203 15.49 -6.24 2.85
CA ARG A 203 16.00 -4.87 2.91
C ARG A 203 15.39 -4.03 4.02
N MET A 204 14.34 -4.50 4.70
CA MET A 204 13.80 -3.81 5.87
C MET A 204 14.80 -3.82 7.02
N ILE A 205 14.86 -2.72 7.77
CA ILE A 205 15.56 -2.71 9.07
C ILE A 205 14.81 -3.56 10.10
N SER A 206 15.48 -3.97 11.18
CA SER A 206 14.80 -4.62 12.32
C SER A 206 13.72 -3.68 12.89
N GLY A 207 12.50 -4.21 13.09
CA GLY A 207 11.31 -3.45 13.47
C GLY A 207 10.77 -2.55 12.37
N GLY A 208 11.28 -2.64 11.12
CA GLY A 208 10.71 -1.96 9.96
C GLY A 208 9.39 -2.59 9.52
N VAL A 209 8.54 -1.83 8.85
CA VAL A 209 7.19 -2.26 8.49
C VAL A 209 6.89 -2.10 7.01
N ILE A 210 6.14 -3.06 6.48
CA ILE A 210 5.53 -3.03 5.14
C ILE A 210 4.01 -2.99 5.35
N ILE A 211 3.34 -1.97 4.82
CA ILE A 211 1.88 -1.91 4.75
C ILE A 211 1.46 -2.40 3.37
N SER A 212 0.65 -3.45 3.32
CA SER A 212 0.01 -3.92 2.08
C SER A 212 -1.45 -3.47 2.06
N HIS A 213 -1.84 -2.77 0.99
CA HIS A 213 -3.22 -2.39 0.75
C HIS A 213 -4.03 -3.58 0.20
N ASP A 214 -5.34 -3.50 0.24
CA ASP A 214 -6.31 -4.46 -0.32
C ASP A 214 -6.22 -5.92 0.18
N PHE A 215 -5.48 -6.16 1.25
CA PHE A 215 -5.30 -7.50 1.84
C PHE A 215 -6.63 -8.20 2.14
N SER A 216 -7.62 -7.48 2.70
CA SER A 216 -8.88 -8.10 3.09
C SER A 216 -9.90 -8.22 1.95
N ILE A 217 -9.74 -7.45 0.85
CA ILE A 217 -10.73 -7.39 -0.24
C ILE A 217 -10.27 -8.07 -1.52
N LEU A 218 -8.98 -8.08 -1.85
CA LEU A 218 -8.45 -8.73 -3.05
C LEU A 218 -7.85 -10.10 -2.72
N ALA A 219 -8.39 -11.15 -3.34
CA ALA A 219 -7.98 -12.51 -3.08
C ALA A 219 -6.52 -12.77 -3.47
N GLY A 220 -6.03 -12.17 -4.57
CA GLY A 220 -4.65 -12.27 -5.02
C GLY A 220 -3.67 -11.64 -4.02
N VAL A 221 -3.96 -10.43 -3.55
CA VAL A 221 -3.14 -9.74 -2.54
C VAL A 221 -3.07 -10.55 -1.23
N ARG A 222 -4.22 -11.04 -0.75
CA ARG A 222 -4.27 -11.90 0.44
C ARG A 222 -3.45 -13.18 0.27
N GLN A 223 -3.53 -13.82 -0.89
CA GLN A 223 -2.78 -15.03 -1.20
C GLN A 223 -1.28 -14.73 -1.19
N ALA A 224 -0.83 -13.64 -1.81
CA ALA A 224 0.58 -13.23 -1.84
C ALA A 224 1.14 -13.03 -0.42
N VAL A 225 0.40 -12.31 0.43
CA VAL A 225 0.81 -12.08 1.82
C VAL A 225 0.91 -13.40 2.60
N TYR A 226 -0.09 -14.28 2.52
CA TYR A 226 -0.05 -15.55 3.25
C TYR A 226 1.06 -16.46 2.76
N GLU A 227 1.28 -16.55 1.44
CA GLU A 227 2.37 -17.34 0.88
C GLU A 227 3.74 -16.83 1.35
N PHE A 228 3.91 -15.52 1.42
CA PHE A 228 5.10 -14.91 2.00
C PHE A 228 5.26 -15.27 3.50
N MET A 229 4.19 -15.16 4.30
CA MET A 229 4.21 -15.45 5.73
C MET A 229 4.50 -16.92 6.04
N GLU A 230 4.06 -17.85 5.18
CA GLU A 230 4.39 -19.29 5.32
C GLU A 230 5.90 -19.54 5.15
N LYS A 231 6.57 -18.80 4.27
CA LYS A 231 8.02 -18.88 4.04
C LYS A 231 8.84 -18.15 5.11
N HIS A 232 8.22 -17.20 5.83
CA HIS A 232 8.88 -16.31 6.79
C HIS A 232 8.21 -16.34 8.17
N PRO A 233 8.32 -17.48 8.92
CA PRO A 233 7.67 -17.64 10.23
C PRO A 233 8.24 -16.70 11.30
N GLU A 234 9.40 -16.09 11.08
CA GLU A 234 9.99 -15.06 11.93
C GLU A 234 9.26 -13.71 11.81
N ALA A 235 8.62 -13.43 10.67
CA ALA A 235 7.89 -12.20 10.46
C ALA A 235 6.59 -12.17 11.27
N SER A 236 6.14 -10.98 11.63
CA SER A 236 4.83 -10.77 12.25
C SER A 236 3.90 -10.08 11.27
N MET A 237 2.67 -10.57 11.14
CA MET A 237 1.62 -9.92 10.35
C MET A 237 0.48 -9.48 11.27
N ILE A 238 0.00 -8.26 11.06
CA ILE A 238 -1.15 -7.67 11.77
C ILE A 238 -2.16 -7.21 10.73
N GLU A 239 -3.36 -7.80 10.75
CA GLU A 239 -4.49 -7.28 9.96
C GLU A 239 -5.04 -6.03 10.62
N LEU A 240 -5.19 -4.96 9.85
CA LEU A 240 -5.71 -3.68 10.33
C LEU A 240 -7.24 -3.63 10.18
N PRO A 241 -7.94 -2.78 10.94
CA PRO A 241 -9.40 -2.62 10.82
C PRO A 241 -9.83 -1.87 9.54
N THR A 242 -8.97 -1.82 8.55
CA THR A 242 -9.18 -1.34 7.18
C THR A 242 -9.00 -2.49 6.21
N THR A 243 -8.80 -2.21 4.92
CA THR A 243 -8.46 -3.26 3.95
C THR A 243 -6.99 -3.68 4.00
N GLN A 244 -6.19 -3.01 4.82
CA GLN A 244 -4.73 -3.14 4.89
C GLN A 244 -4.27 -4.21 5.88
N CYS A 245 -3.06 -4.74 5.65
CA CYS A 245 -2.30 -5.44 6.68
C CYS A 245 -0.90 -4.85 6.81
N MET A 246 -0.25 -5.15 7.94
CA MET A 246 1.11 -4.74 8.26
C MET A 246 2.00 -5.96 8.47
N ILE A 247 3.14 -6.01 7.79
CA ILE A 247 4.19 -7.01 7.98
C ILE A 247 5.35 -6.34 8.69
N ILE A 248 5.81 -6.94 9.78
CA ILE A 248 6.90 -6.41 10.63
C ILE A 248 8.09 -7.35 10.53
N LYS A 249 9.27 -6.79 10.24
CA LYS A 249 10.53 -7.52 10.33
C LYS A 249 11.01 -7.51 11.78
N PRO A 250 11.34 -8.67 12.40
CA PRO A 250 11.86 -8.75 13.76
C PRO A 250 13.21 -8.06 13.94
#